data_02844a13319f0918e4c9d3f15cf1e634
#
_entry.id   02844a13319f0918e4c9d3f15cf1e634
#
_cell.length_a   1.000
_cell.length_b   1.000
_cell.length_c   1.000
_cell.angle_alpha   90.00
_cell.angle_beta   90.00
_cell.angle_gamma   90.00
#
_symmetry.space_group_name_H-M   'P 1'
#
loop_
_entity.id
_entity.type
_entity.pdbx_description
1 polymer ?
#
loop_
_entity_poly.entity_id
_entity_poly.type
_entity_poly.pdbx_seq_one_letter_code
_entity_poly.pdbx_strand_id
1 'polypeptide(L)'
;MESKYLSEVINYSTDIEPYTIIEIISGVGSGKNYWVETLAKQGKRILLITSRKITADAQAQKLNCNRWIDLEDLWLDDTLMQSPPHQVVVTNAGIEQFIKTRYKKDDEKTHIWKYFDLIILDEAHSLVTDATFADSPFHVLSFLRYVRVQAPSCKIIFMTGTPDPIEQLFQEKLTSRPYFRRIDARSQCKCVEPKMVIL
;
A
#
# COMPACT_ATOMS: atom_id res chain seq x y z
N MET A 1 -19.72 -7.40 -22.22
CA MET A 1 -19.30 -6.20 -21.48
C MET A 1 -17.85 -5.89 -21.84
N GLU A 2 -17.54 -4.65 -22.22
CA GLU A 2 -16.15 -4.24 -22.35
C GLU A 2 -15.46 -4.32 -21.00
N SER A 3 -14.34 -5.01 -20.95
CA SER A 3 -13.56 -5.15 -19.72
C SER A 3 -12.79 -3.86 -19.45
N LYS A 4 -12.99 -3.27 -18.28
CA LYS A 4 -12.44 -1.99 -17.85
C LYS A 4 -11.13 -2.16 -17.07
N TYR A 5 -10.32 -1.12 -17.01
CA TYR A 5 -9.20 -1.04 -16.06
C TYR A 5 -9.71 -0.55 -14.69
N LEU A 6 -8.93 -0.82 -13.65
CA LEU A 6 -9.29 -0.45 -12.27
C LEU A 6 -9.56 1.06 -12.13
N SER A 7 -8.82 1.89 -12.87
CA SER A 7 -9.01 3.35 -12.92
C SER A 7 -10.34 3.81 -13.51
N GLU A 8 -11.05 2.92 -14.22
CA GLU A 8 -12.38 3.20 -14.80
C GLU A 8 -13.51 2.66 -13.93
N VAL A 9 -13.17 1.77 -12.99
CA VAL A 9 -14.12 1.11 -12.08
C VAL A 9 -14.20 1.83 -10.74
N ILE A 10 -13.07 2.29 -10.21
CA ILE A 10 -12.99 2.91 -8.88
C ILE A 10 -13.05 4.42 -9.00
N ASN A 11 -14.07 5.01 -8.38
CA ASN A 11 -14.16 6.45 -8.21
C ASN A 11 -13.57 6.84 -6.84
N TYR A 12 -12.52 7.67 -6.85
CA TYR A 12 -11.82 8.06 -5.63
C TYR A 12 -12.75 8.70 -4.59
N SER A 13 -13.60 9.64 -5.01
CA SER A 13 -14.45 10.40 -4.09
C SER A 13 -15.54 9.57 -3.42
N THR A 14 -16.06 8.57 -4.09
CA THR A 14 -17.15 7.73 -3.55
C THR A 14 -16.65 6.44 -2.92
N ASP A 15 -15.57 5.85 -3.45
CA ASP A 15 -15.13 4.52 -3.07
C ASP A 15 -13.93 4.53 -2.13
N ILE A 16 -13.16 5.61 -2.09
CA ILE A 16 -11.94 5.73 -1.29
C ILE A 16 -12.08 6.80 -0.20
N GLU A 17 -12.43 8.03 -0.59
CA GLU A 17 -12.37 9.19 0.29
C GLU A 17 -13.21 9.06 1.57
N PRO A 18 -14.42 8.47 1.57
CA PRO A 18 -15.23 8.31 2.77
C PRO A 18 -14.68 7.29 3.78
N TYR A 19 -13.74 6.44 3.37
CA TYR A 19 -13.28 5.31 4.17
C TYR A 19 -11.84 5.48 4.64
N THR A 20 -11.46 4.79 5.72
CA THR A 20 -10.08 4.80 6.25
C THR A 20 -9.31 3.56 5.79
N ILE A 21 -9.97 2.42 5.73
CA ILE A 21 -9.40 1.15 5.30
C ILE A 21 -10.17 0.66 4.08
N ILE A 22 -9.47 0.41 3.00
CA ILE A 22 -10.04 -0.04 1.73
C ILE A 22 -9.36 -1.34 1.29
N GLU A 23 -10.14 -2.33 0.93
CA GLU A 23 -9.67 -3.56 0.29
C GLU A 23 -10.14 -3.59 -1.16
N ILE A 24 -9.19 -3.69 -2.09
CA ILE A 24 -9.44 -3.80 -3.52
C ILE A 24 -9.03 -5.18 -3.99
N ILE A 25 -10.01 -5.99 -4.38
CA ILE A 25 -9.80 -7.31 -4.93
C ILE A 25 -9.90 -7.22 -6.45
N SER A 26 -8.78 -7.47 -7.13
CA SER A 26 -8.73 -7.41 -8.59
C SER A 26 -7.67 -8.35 -9.15
N GLY A 27 -7.94 -8.98 -10.28
CA GLY A 27 -7.07 -9.96 -10.90
C GLY A 27 -5.75 -9.37 -11.45
N VAL A 28 -4.90 -10.27 -11.93
CA VAL A 28 -3.69 -9.90 -12.65
C VAL A 28 -4.07 -9.18 -13.95
N GLY A 29 -3.34 -8.13 -14.29
CA GLY A 29 -3.62 -7.33 -15.48
C GLY A 29 -4.78 -6.34 -15.37
N SER A 30 -5.44 -6.24 -14.21
CA SER A 30 -6.54 -5.29 -13.98
C SER A 30 -6.13 -3.81 -13.98
N GLY A 31 -4.82 -3.50 -14.07
CA GLY A 31 -4.31 -2.13 -14.08
C GLY A 31 -4.07 -1.53 -12.69
N LYS A 32 -3.82 -2.34 -11.65
CA LYS A 32 -3.48 -1.85 -10.30
C LYS A 32 -2.39 -0.77 -10.33
N ASN A 33 -1.28 -1.06 -10.98
CA ASN A 33 -0.15 -0.13 -11.07
C ASN A 33 -0.51 1.16 -11.80
N TYR A 34 -1.27 1.06 -12.90
CA TYR A 34 -1.74 2.22 -13.64
C TYR A 34 -2.69 3.08 -12.79
N TRP A 35 -3.53 2.45 -11.97
CA TRP A 35 -4.39 3.17 -11.05
C TRP A 35 -3.59 3.95 -10.00
N VAL A 36 -2.54 3.35 -9.41
CA VAL A 36 -1.63 4.04 -8.49
C VAL A 36 -0.93 5.22 -9.18
N GLU A 37 -0.44 5.04 -10.41
CA GLU A 37 0.14 6.13 -11.20
C GLU A 37 -0.86 7.27 -11.45
N THR A 38 -2.13 6.93 -11.69
CA THR A 38 -3.19 7.93 -11.89
C THR A 38 -3.40 8.76 -10.61
N LEU A 39 -3.42 8.13 -9.44
CA LEU A 39 -3.52 8.83 -8.16
C LEU A 39 -2.30 9.73 -7.90
N ALA A 40 -1.10 9.26 -8.23
CA ALA A 40 0.13 10.05 -8.12
C ALA A 40 0.08 11.29 -9.04
N LYS A 41 -0.39 11.13 -10.28
CA LYS A 41 -0.59 12.24 -11.23
C LYS A 41 -1.65 13.25 -10.76
N GLN A 42 -2.60 12.82 -9.94
CA GLN A 42 -3.58 13.69 -9.29
C GLN A 42 -3.01 14.43 -8.06
N GLY A 43 -1.71 14.30 -7.80
CA GLY A 43 -1.01 14.98 -6.70
C GLY A 43 -1.17 14.30 -5.35
N LYS A 44 -1.69 13.05 -5.28
CA LYS A 44 -1.76 12.31 -4.02
C LYS A 44 -0.37 11.90 -3.56
N ARG A 45 -0.08 12.07 -2.27
CA ARG A 45 1.16 11.63 -1.64
C ARG A 45 0.99 10.17 -1.23
N ILE A 46 1.81 9.29 -1.80
CA ILE A 46 1.62 7.85 -1.73
C ILE A 46 2.84 7.17 -1.12
N LEU A 47 2.62 6.35 -0.09
CA LEU A 47 3.55 5.31 0.35
C LEU A 47 3.08 3.96 -0.21
N LEU A 48 3.81 3.42 -1.18
CA LEU A 48 3.53 2.12 -1.77
C LEU A 48 4.41 1.05 -1.11
N ILE A 49 3.78 0.08 -0.48
CA ILE A 49 4.46 -1.05 0.19
C ILE A 49 4.30 -2.29 -0.68
N THR A 50 5.40 -2.97 -0.99
CA THR A 50 5.42 -4.21 -1.77
C THR A 50 6.14 -5.32 -1.01
N SER A 51 5.88 -6.58 -1.36
CA SER A 51 6.55 -7.72 -0.71
C SER A 51 7.98 -7.93 -1.22
N ARG A 52 8.27 -7.59 -2.49
CA ARG A 52 9.51 -7.96 -3.17
C ARG A 52 10.30 -6.76 -3.66
N LYS A 53 11.63 -6.83 -3.52
CA LYS A 53 12.57 -5.79 -3.99
C LYS A 53 12.42 -5.49 -5.48
N ILE A 54 12.35 -6.53 -6.33
CA ILE A 54 12.19 -6.38 -7.79
C ILE A 54 10.90 -5.62 -8.12
N THR A 55 9.82 -5.90 -7.41
CA THR A 55 8.55 -5.18 -7.58
C THR A 55 8.69 -3.73 -7.13
N ALA A 56 9.37 -3.50 -6.01
CA ALA A 56 9.62 -2.15 -5.52
C ALA A 56 10.43 -1.30 -6.51
N ASP A 57 11.50 -1.86 -7.08
CA ASP A 57 12.33 -1.19 -8.07
C ASP A 57 11.52 -0.83 -9.34
N ALA A 58 10.73 -1.77 -9.85
CA ALA A 58 9.88 -1.54 -11.01
C ALA A 58 8.79 -0.50 -10.76
N GLN A 59 8.21 -0.47 -9.56
CA GLN A 59 7.20 0.52 -9.17
C GLN A 59 7.83 1.90 -8.98
N ALA A 60 8.97 2.00 -8.30
CA ALA A 60 9.68 3.26 -8.11
C ALA A 60 10.06 3.90 -9.45
N GLN A 61 10.52 3.11 -10.41
CA GLN A 61 10.82 3.58 -11.75
C GLN A 61 9.57 4.12 -12.47
N LYS A 62 8.43 3.41 -12.40
CA LYS A 62 7.17 3.84 -13.01
C LYS A 62 6.60 5.11 -12.40
N LEU A 63 6.70 5.24 -11.09
CA LEU A 63 6.25 6.42 -10.35
C LEU A 63 7.25 7.58 -10.43
N ASN A 64 8.41 7.37 -11.05
CA ASN A 64 9.53 8.33 -11.08
C ASN A 64 9.88 8.83 -9.67
N CYS A 65 9.98 7.92 -8.73
CA CYS A 65 10.26 8.22 -7.34
C CYS A 65 11.38 7.34 -6.78
N ASN A 66 11.91 7.74 -5.64
CA ASN A 66 12.96 6.99 -4.98
C ASN A 66 12.40 5.81 -4.17
N ARG A 67 13.19 4.77 -4.07
CA ARG A 67 12.92 3.68 -3.14
C ARG A 67 13.37 4.09 -1.73
N TRP A 68 12.64 3.61 -0.71
CA TRP A 68 12.90 3.96 0.69
C TRP A 68 14.34 3.75 1.17
N ILE A 69 15.03 2.69 0.71
CA ILE A 69 16.42 2.42 1.09
C ILE A 69 17.36 3.56 0.70
N ASP A 70 17.05 4.24 -0.41
CA ASP A 70 17.83 5.37 -0.89
C ASP A 70 17.53 6.64 -0.09
N LEU A 71 16.45 6.63 0.70
CA LEU A 71 15.98 7.74 1.52
C LEU A 71 16.35 7.59 3.01
N GLU A 72 16.92 6.47 3.45
CA GLU A 72 17.25 6.27 4.88
C GLU A 72 18.17 7.36 5.42
N ASP A 73 19.18 7.75 4.65
CA ASP A 73 20.09 8.85 5.01
C ASP A 73 19.39 10.21 4.90
N LEU A 74 18.45 10.34 3.98
CA LEU A 74 17.76 11.58 3.69
C LEU A 74 16.68 11.92 4.73
N TRP A 75 16.04 10.92 5.36
CA TRP A 75 15.08 11.17 6.45
C TRP A 75 15.75 11.61 7.76
N LEU A 76 17.07 11.54 7.81
CA LEU A 76 17.87 12.14 8.88
C LEU A 76 18.13 13.62 8.61
N ASP A 77 17.94 14.07 7.38
CA ASP A 77 18.16 15.45 6.98
C ASP A 77 16.88 16.28 7.16
N ASP A 78 16.98 17.36 7.92
CA ASP A 78 15.89 18.30 8.15
C ASP A 78 15.36 18.93 6.85
N THR A 79 16.13 18.92 5.77
CA THR A 79 15.74 19.45 4.46
C THR A 79 14.62 18.64 3.80
N LEU A 80 14.58 17.33 3.99
CA LEU A 80 13.50 16.49 3.47
C LEU A 80 12.19 16.63 4.25
N MET A 81 12.29 16.99 5.52
CA MET A 81 11.09 17.30 6.32
C MET A 81 10.41 18.58 5.83
N GLN A 82 11.15 19.47 5.17
CA GLN A 82 10.62 20.70 4.57
C GLN A 82 9.99 20.45 3.18
N SER A 83 10.43 19.42 2.45
CA SER A 83 9.89 19.05 1.14
C SER A 83 9.86 17.51 0.96
N PRO A 84 8.96 16.82 1.64
CA PRO A 84 8.88 15.35 1.55
C PRO A 84 8.51 14.91 0.15
N PRO A 85 9.05 13.77 -0.33
CA PRO A 85 8.71 13.24 -1.65
C PRO A 85 7.24 12.85 -1.71
N HIS A 86 6.58 13.18 -2.81
CA HIS A 86 5.16 12.88 -3.01
C HIS A 86 4.88 11.38 -3.12
N GLN A 87 5.82 10.60 -3.68
CA GLN A 87 5.68 9.16 -3.83
C GLN A 87 6.92 8.47 -3.30
N VAL A 88 6.71 7.42 -2.51
CA VAL A 88 7.76 6.56 -1.97
C VAL A 88 7.36 5.11 -2.15
N VAL A 89 8.30 4.29 -2.59
CA VAL A 89 8.12 2.84 -2.68
C VAL A 89 9.04 2.15 -1.69
N VAL A 90 8.49 1.20 -0.93
CA VAL A 90 9.22 0.47 0.11
C VAL A 90 8.83 -1.01 0.10
N THR A 91 9.73 -1.87 0.55
CA THR A 91 9.41 -3.28 0.80
C THR A 91 8.92 -3.50 2.24
N ASN A 92 8.29 -4.66 2.50
CA ASN A 92 7.95 -5.07 3.86
C ASN A 92 9.18 -5.05 4.79
N ALA A 93 10.33 -5.54 4.29
CA ALA A 93 11.60 -5.51 5.04
C ALA A 93 12.10 -4.07 5.28
N GLY A 94 11.86 -3.14 4.35
CA GLY A 94 12.19 -1.73 4.55
C GLY A 94 11.36 -1.08 5.66
N ILE A 95 10.06 -1.41 5.77
CA ILE A 95 9.23 -0.97 6.90
C ILE A 95 9.75 -1.55 8.22
N GLU A 96 10.09 -2.84 8.24
CA GLU A 96 10.68 -3.48 9.41
C GLU A 96 11.97 -2.78 9.87
N GLN A 97 12.88 -2.51 8.94
CA GLN A 97 14.12 -1.81 9.22
C GLN A 97 13.86 -0.40 9.77
N PHE A 98 12.94 0.34 9.15
CA PHE A 98 12.52 1.65 9.62
C PHE A 98 12.01 1.60 11.06
N ILE A 99 11.12 0.68 11.39
CA ILE A 99 10.60 0.53 12.76
C ILE A 99 11.73 0.21 13.74
N LYS A 100 12.60 -0.76 13.41
CA LYS A 100 13.71 -1.18 14.28
C LYS A 100 14.73 -0.09 14.56
N THR A 101 14.98 0.78 13.58
CA THR A 101 15.96 1.87 13.73
C THR A 101 15.38 3.10 14.43
N ARG A 102 14.11 3.41 14.18
CA ARG A 102 13.48 4.66 14.61
C ARG A 102 12.75 4.58 15.95
N TYR A 103 12.12 3.45 16.25
CA TYR A 103 11.46 3.28 17.57
C TYR A 103 12.42 3.36 18.75
N LYS A 104 13.73 3.25 18.50
CA LYS A 104 14.76 3.42 19.55
C LYS A 104 15.09 4.88 19.85
N LYS A 105 14.66 5.80 19.01
CA LYS A 105 14.89 7.25 19.21
C LYS A 105 13.50 7.89 19.35
N ASP A 106 13.04 8.08 20.53
CA ASP A 106 11.75 8.70 20.93
C ASP A 106 11.62 10.16 20.41
N ASP A 107 11.74 10.33 19.09
CA ASP A 107 11.85 11.62 18.43
C ASP A 107 10.57 11.93 17.67
N GLU A 108 9.91 13.07 17.96
CA GLU A 108 8.71 13.58 17.28
C GLU A 108 8.86 13.68 15.75
N LYS A 109 10.10 13.68 15.24
CA LYS A 109 10.44 13.69 13.81
C LYS A 109 10.07 12.39 13.07
N THR A 110 9.62 11.36 13.78
CA THR A 110 9.32 10.04 13.19
C THR A 110 7.91 9.90 12.62
N HIS A 111 7.14 10.96 12.55
CA HIS A 111 5.74 10.90 12.10
C HIS A 111 5.57 10.99 10.58
N ILE A 112 6.39 10.25 9.85
CA ILE A 112 6.43 10.23 8.39
C ILE A 112 5.06 9.94 7.74
N TRP A 113 4.20 9.13 8.37
CA TRP A 113 2.86 8.82 7.87
C TRP A 113 1.96 10.06 7.76
N LYS A 114 2.23 11.13 8.48
CA LYS A 114 1.49 12.40 8.37
C LYS A 114 1.68 13.07 7.00
N TYR A 115 2.73 12.69 6.27
CA TYR A 115 3.01 13.23 4.94
C TYR A 115 2.29 12.51 3.82
N PHE A 116 1.74 11.32 4.06
CA PHE A 116 1.06 10.56 3.03
C PHE A 116 -0.45 10.69 3.14
N ASP A 117 -1.09 10.86 2.00
CA ASP A 117 -2.55 10.79 1.88
C ASP A 117 -3.02 9.34 1.79
N LEU A 118 -2.17 8.50 1.17
CA LEU A 118 -2.45 7.09 0.91
C LEU A 118 -1.26 6.21 1.31
N ILE A 119 -1.54 5.13 2.00
CA ILE A 119 -0.62 4.00 2.17
C ILE A 119 -1.23 2.82 1.43
N ILE A 120 -0.56 2.35 0.39
CA ILE A 120 -1.05 1.30 -0.49
C ILE A 120 -0.17 0.06 -0.32
N LEU A 121 -0.78 -1.09 -0.02
CA LEU A 121 -0.11 -2.37 0.01
C LEU A 121 -0.43 -3.13 -1.28
N ASP A 122 0.57 -3.34 -2.12
CA ASP A 122 0.43 -4.17 -3.31
C ASP A 122 0.68 -5.63 -2.95
N GLU A 123 -0.14 -6.53 -3.51
CA GLU A 123 -0.15 -7.96 -3.20
C GLU A 123 -0.28 -8.23 -1.69
N ALA A 124 -1.28 -7.59 -1.07
CA ALA A 124 -1.50 -7.61 0.38
C ALA A 124 -1.62 -9.02 0.99
N HIS A 125 -1.98 -10.04 0.19
CA HIS A 125 -1.98 -11.43 0.62
C HIS A 125 -0.61 -11.91 1.10
N SER A 126 0.48 -11.29 0.63
CA SER A 126 1.84 -11.62 1.07
C SER A 126 2.05 -11.40 2.57
N LEU A 127 1.27 -10.51 3.20
CA LEU A 127 1.34 -10.33 4.66
C LEU A 127 0.91 -11.58 5.43
N VAL A 128 0.08 -12.44 4.83
CA VAL A 128 -0.32 -13.72 5.44
C VAL A 128 0.65 -14.83 5.03
N THR A 129 0.93 -14.95 3.73
CA THR A 129 1.75 -16.05 3.22
C THR A 129 3.20 -15.97 3.67
N ASP A 130 3.76 -14.78 3.79
CA ASP A 130 5.15 -14.59 4.19
C ASP A 130 5.34 -14.57 5.72
N ALA A 131 4.26 -14.41 6.50
CA ALA A 131 4.32 -14.38 7.97
C ALA A 131 4.85 -15.68 8.61
N THR A 132 4.83 -16.78 7.88
CA THR A 132 5.40 -18.05 8.33
C THR A 132 6.93 -18.11 8.18
N PHE A 133 7.52 -17.22 7.37
CA PHE A 133 8.94 -17.27 7.02
C PHE A 133 9.70 -16.01 7.41
N ALA A 134 9.00 -14.92 7.76
CA ALA A 134 9.60 -13.62 8.05
C ALA A 134 8.80 -12.84 9.10
N ASP A 135 9.48 -11.98 9.85
CA ASP A 135 8.85 -11.09 10.84
C ASP A 135 8.32 -9.79 10.21
N SER A 136 8.80 -9.44 9.02
CA SER A 136 8.46 -8.18 8.35
C SER A 136 6.94 -7.95 8.17
N PRO A 137 6.09 -8.95 7.87
CA PRO A 137 4.64 -8.76 7.84
C PRO A 137 4.05 -8.26 9.16
N PHE A 138 4.53 -8.75 10.31
CA PHE A 138 4.08 -8.29 11.63
C PHE A 138 4.47 -6.83 11.89
N HIS A 139 5.67 -6.42 11.45
CA HIS A 139 6.12 -5.04 11.54
C HIS A 139 5.27 -4.11 10.67
N VAL A 140 4.95 -4.53 9.44
CA VAL A 140 4.03 -3.78 8.56
C VAL A 140 2.65 -3.63 9.21
N LEU A 141 2.08 -4.70 9.76
CA LEU A 141 0.78 -4.62 10.43
C LEU A 141 0.80 -3.69 11.65
N SER A 142 1.87 -3.76 12.45
CA SER A 142 2.05 -2.87 13.60
C SER A 142 2.14 -1.41 13.15
N PHE A 143 2.88 -1.14 12.07
CA PHE A 143 2.96 0.16 11.44
C PHE A 143 1.59 0.66 10.99
N LEU A 144 0.82 -0.16 10.26
CA LEU A 144 -0.51 0.23 9.78
C LEU A 144 -1.51 0.50 10.91
N ARG A 145 -1.46 -0.31 11.97
CA ARG A 145 -2.27 -0.07 13.19
C ARG A 145 -1.94 1.27 13.83
N TYR A 146 -0.67 1.58 13.91
CA TYR A 146 -0.20 2.85 14.45
C TYR A 146 -0.65 4.03 13.59
N VAL A 147 -0.48 3.95 12.26
CA VAL A 147 -0.94 4.96 11.30
C VAL A 147 -2.44 5.22 11.43
N ARG A 148 -3.24 4.16 11.53
CA ARG A 148 -4.69 4.25 11.69
C ARG A 148 -5.10 5.11 12.90
N VAL A 149 -4.34 5.01 13.99
CA VAL A 149 -4.61 5.75 15.22
C VAL A 149 -4.09 7.19 15.14
N GLN A 150 -2.88 7.37 14.62
CA GLN A 150 -2.17 8.66 14.66
C GLN A 150 -2.48 9.58 13.48
N ALA A 151 -2.90 9.03 12.34
CA ALA A 151 -3.23 9.76 11.13
C ALA A 151 -4.53 9.25 10.49
N PRO A 152 -5.68 9.47 11.12
CA PRO A 152 -6.97 8.94 10.64
C PRO A 152 -7.40 9.49 9.27
N SER A 153 -6.80 10.59 8.81
CA SER A 153 -6.99 11.13 7.46
C SER A 153 -6.23 10.35 6.37
N CYS A 154 -5.15 9.66 6.72
CA CYS A 154 -4.41 8.80 5.81
C CYS A 154 -5.24 7.54 5.50
N LYS A 155 -5.41 7.23 4.21
CA LYS A 155 -6.15 6.04 3.77
C LYS A 155 -5.20 4.86 3.65
N ILE A 156 -5.61 3.70 4.14
CA ILE A 156 -4.87 2.43 4.02
C ILE A 156 -5.60 1.57 3.00
N ILE A 157 -4.91 1.26 1.90
CA ILE A 157 -5.47 0.52 0.78
C ILE A 157 -4.72 -0.81 0.62
N PHE A 158 -5.45 -1.90 0.70
CA PHE A 158 -4.95 -3.25 0.44
C PHE A 158 -5.35 -3.66 -0.96
N MET A 159 -4.38 -3.90 -1.84
CA MET A 159 -4.64 -4.43 -3.18
C MET A 159 -4.22 -5.91 -3.22
N THR A 160 -5.12 -6.76 -3.66
CA THR A 160 -4.87 -8.21 -3.76
C THR A 160 -5.56 -8.83 -4.96
N GLY A 161 -4.97 -9.88 -5.51
CA GLY A 161 -5.60 -10.72 -6.53
C GLY A 161 -6.49 -11.81 -5.95
N THR A 162 -6.27 -12.18 -4.69
CA THR A 162 -7.02 -13.18 -3.95
C THR A 162 -7.85 -12.54 -2.86
N PRO A 163 -9.11 -12.97 -2.66
CA PRO A 163 -9.93 -12.53 -1.54
C PRO A 163 -9.34 -13.13 -0.26
N ASP A 164 -8.42 -12.42 0.34
CA ASP A 164 -7.76 -12.89 1.53
C ASP A 164 -8.25 -12.21 2.78
N PRO A 165 -8.11 -12.86 3.89
CA PRO A 165 -8.69 -12.44 5.15
C PRO A 165 -7.92 -11.27 5.77
N ILE A 166 -7.99 -10.09 5.15
CA ILE A 166 -7.54 -8.85 5.80
C ILE A 166 -8.18 -8.72 7.19
N GLU A 167 -9.40 -9.25 7.35
CA GLU A 167 -10.04 -9.36 8.66
C GLU A 167 -9.23 -10.18 9.65
N GLN A 168 -8.56 -11.27 9.21
CA GLN A 168 -7.68 -12.06 10.07
C GLN A 168 -6.44 -11.28 10.49
N LEU A 169 -5.88 -10.45 9.58
CA LEU A 169 -4.72 -9.63 9.89
C LEU A 169 -4.99 -8.61 11.01
N PHE A 170 -6.19 -8.05 11.04
CA PHE A 170 -6.58 -7.09 12.06
C PHE A 170 -7.26 -7.72 13.27
N GLN A 171 -7.55 -9.02 13.22
CA GLN A 171 -8.28 -9.77 14.27
C GLN A 171 -9.64 -9.12 14.61
N GLU A 172 -10.28 -8.52 13.63
CA GLU A 172 -11.59 -7.88 13.78
C GLU A 172 -12.41 -8.03 12.48
N LYS A 173 -13.74 -8.02 12.63
CA LYS A 173 -14.67 -8.06 11.48
C LYS A 173 -14.74 -6.67 10.83
N LEU A 174 -13.81 -6.38 9.95
CA LEU A 174 -13.71 -5.08 9.27
C LEU A 174 -14.93 -4.79 8.39
N THR A 175 -15.49 -5.80 7.74
CA THR A 175 -16.64 -5.66 6.83
C THR A 175 -17.89 -5.07 7.49
N SER A 176 -18.01 -5.17 8.81
CA SER A 176 -19.10 -4.55 9.57
C SER A 176 -18.81 -3.12 10.05
N ARG A 177 -17.62 -2.58 9.76
CA ARG A 177 -17.20 -1.27 10.25
C ARG A 177 -17.48 -0.16 9.23
N PRO A 178 -18.00 1.01 9.64
CA PRO A 178 -18.34 2.11 8.74
C PRO A 178 -17.11 2.75 8.06
N TYR A 179 -15.92 2.55 8.62
CA TYR A 179 -14.66 3.07 8.06
C TYR A 179 -13.98 2.11 7.07
N PHE A 180 -14.55 0.92 6.85
CA PHE A 180 -14.02 -0.09 5.94
C PHE A 180 -14.84 -0.19 4.65
N ARG A 181 -14.16 -0.34 3.53
CA ARG A 181 -14.76 -0.57 2.22
C ARG A 181 -14.08 -1.74 1.52
N ARG A 182 -14.86 -2.72 1.08
CA ARG A 182 -14.40 -3.78 0.16
C ARG A 182 -14.92 -3.51 -1.23
N ILE A 183 -14.01 -3.53 -2.21
CA ILE A 183 -14.30 -3.35 -3.63
C ILE A 183 -13.83 -4.63 -4.35
N ASP A 184 -14.76 -5.45 -4.79
CA ASP A 184 -14.45 -6.62 -5.63
C ASP A 184 -14.63 -6.24 -7.10
N ALA A 185 -13.51 -5.96 -7.75
CA ALA A 185 -13.47 -5.53 -9.14
C ALA A 185 -13.18 -6.68 -10.13
N ARG A 186 -13.10 -7.94 -9.67
CA ARG A 186 -12.73 -9.09 -10.51
C ARG A 186 -13.68 -9.32 -11.68
N SER A 187 -14.98 -9.11 -11.47
CA SER A 187 -15.99 -9.27 -12.53
C SER A 187 -16.05 -8.10 -13.50
N GLN A 188 -15.46 -6.95 -13.17
CA GLN A 188 -15.55 -5.71 -13.93
C GLN A 188 -14.25 -5.38 -14.66
N CYS A 189 -13.10 -5.84 -14.15
CA CYS A 189 -11.80 -5.55 -14.71
C CYS A 189 -11.35 -6.59 -15.73
N LYS A 190 -10.49 -6.14 -16.66
CA LYS A 190 -9.70 -7.04 -17.50
C LYS A 190 -8.85 -7.92 -16.59
N CYS A 191 -9.04 -9.23 -16.68
CA CYS A 191 -8.14 -10.20 -16.10
C CYS A 191 -7.38 -10.85 -17.24
N VAL A 192 -6.05 -10.83 -17.19
CA VAL A 192 -5.25 -11.68 -18.05
C VAL A 192 -5.34 -13.07 -17.43
N GLU A 193 -6.03 -14.00 -18.10
CA GLU A 193 -5.95 -15.40 -17.70
C GLU A 193 -4.48 -15.83 -17.70
N PRO A 194 -3.96 -16.39 -16.62
CA PRO A 194 -2.61 -16.91 -16.62
C PRO A 194 -2.56 -18.00 -17.71
N LYS A 195 -1.80 -17.75 -18.78
CA LYS A 195 -1.49 -18.83 -19.71
C LYS A 195 -0.76 -19.90 -18.90
N MET A 196 -1.44 -21.02 -18.68
CA MET A 196 -0.84 -22.20 -18.07
C MET A 196 0.27 -22.66 -19.01
N VAL A 197 1.52 -22.32 -18.70
CA VAL A 197 2.67 -22.92 -19.34
C VAL A 197 2.84 -24.26 -18.68
N ILE A 198 2.30 -25.30 -19.34
CA ILE A 198 2.62 -26.68 -18.99
C ILE A 198 4.07 -26.88 -19.41
N LEU A 199 4.98 -26.95 -18.44
CA LEU A 199 6.36 -27.37 -18.61
C LEU A 199 6.40 -28.89 -18.62
#